data_058f6227885eedc2e9769668ba641704
#
_entry.id   058f6227885eedc2e9769668ba641704
#
_cell.length_a   1.000
_cell.length_b   1.000
_cell.length_c   1.000
_cell.angle_alpha   90.00
_cell.angle_beta   90.00
_cell.angle_gamma   90.00
#
_symmetry.space_group_name_H-M   'P 1'
#
loop_
_entity.id
_entity.type
_entity.pdbx_description
1 polymer ?
#
loop_
_entity_poly.entity_id
_entity_poly.type
_entity_poly.pdbx_seq_one_letter_code
_entity_poly.pdbx_strand_id
1 'polypeptide(L)'
;LRKVGQFPVTRVAGSRLRVAAGRRLGVAALTLAALMLAAAPGEAEPRAPGAAAPHGGHKPKAAETPRGPLLAVISIARQRLHLYDGKGLVAQSLVSTGMMGYGTPTGVFSVLQKRRYHESNIYSGAPMPFMQRLTWSGIALHAGVLPGFPASHGCIRLPHGFAAELWGMTRVGTRVVVAPIDAPALAIEDERLPSPRLTPMPLDVDRSQEEVAALPTGPSLASAAERRVVDAQEQIGPSGLPRLTPWQRANAASAIALKDVAATARAAKLAAEAAGAKAAEARNALAALRRAELALAAAERRHDAATRAAAVPSQPPATERAAEALAAAEDSLADAQRAAESGRLIEAALRQEAFEAATAAAEAEEARREAAAAVKAVERSLEPISILVSRRAGRVYIRQGWEPVHEAPVRFLGDGPPLGTHVYLATDTAADGAALRWLSVSLPSPAPRAARPGDRRGGPAQPAPAPGLPQETAAGALARFELPEATRRFIADRLWVGATLIVSEHGTSGETGPGTDFIVLTR
;
A
#
# COMPACT_ATOMS: atom_id res chain seq x y z
N LEU A 1 26.76 32.04 -37.07
CA LEU A 1 27.83 32.03 -36.07
C LEU A 1 27.20 31.94 -34.66
N ARG A 2 26.92 30.71 -34.18
CA ARG A 2 26.62 30.45 -32.75
C ARG A 2 27.41 29.22 -32.28
N LYS A 3 28.14 29.44 -31.19
CA LYS A 3 29.09 28.53 -30.57
C LYS A 3 28.41 27.25 -30.09
N VAL A 4 29.01 26.12 -30.45
CA VAL A 4 28.71 24.78 -29.93
C VAL A 4 29.43 24.62 -28.61
N GLY A 5 28.66 24.36 -27.52
CA GLY A 5 29.19 24.09 -26.18
C GLY A 5 29.56 22.61 -26.05
N GLN A 6 30.81 22.35 -25.64
CA GLN A 6 31.34 21.04 -25.31
C GLN A 6 30.78 20.57 -23.94
N PHE A 7 30.29 19.31 -23.86
CA PHE A 7 30.01 18.62 -22.63
C PHE A 7 31.20 17.77 -22.16
N PRO A 8 31.51 17.73 -20.86
CA PRO A 8 32.61 16.92 -20.36
C PRO A 8 32.20 15.45 -20.20
N VAL A 9 33.08 14.56 -20.70
CA VAL A 9 32.99 13.10 -20.51
C VAL A 9 33.47 12.75 -19.12
N THR A 10 32.60 12.22 -18.29
CA THR A 10 32.95 11.68 -16.98
C THR A 10 33.32 10.21 -17.09
N ARG A 11 34.58 9.87 -16.75
CA ARG A 11 35.09 8.50 -16.63
C ARG A 11 34.41 7.78 -15.46
N VAL A 12 33.77 6.64 -15.75
CA VAL A 12 33.30 5.71 -14.72
C VAL A 12 34.43 4.73 -14.42
N ALA A 13 34.88 4.75 -13.16
CA ALA A 13 35.89 3.81 -12.64
C ALA A 13 35.20 2.44 -12.37
N GLY A 14 35.78 1.39 -12.98
CA GLY A 14 35.34 0.02 -12.78
C GLY A 14 35.74 -0.51 -11.39
N SER A 15 34.79 -0.94 -10.61
CA SER A 15 35.00 -1.73 -9.40
C SER A 15 34.86 -3.23 -9.72
N ARG A 16 35.97 -3.96 -9.50
CA ARG A 16 36.06 -5.40 -9.67
C ARG A 16 35.30 -6.13 -8.56
N LEU A 17 34.30 -6.90 -8.94
CA LEU A 17 33.63 -7.85 -8.05
C LEU A 17 34.53 -9.09 -7.88
N ARG A 18 34.97 -9.37 -6.65
CA ARG A 18 35.63 -10.63 -6.29
C ARG A 18 34.57 -11.67 -5.94
N VAL A 19 34.49 -12.71 -6.75
CA VAL A 19 33.75 -13.94 -6.45
C VAL A 19 34.60 -14.77 -5.47
N ALA A 20 34.07 -15.03 -4.28
CA ALA A 20 34.60 -16.04 -3.39
C ALA A 20 33.68 -17.26 -3.44
N ALA A 21 34.21 -18.34 -3.96
CA ALA A 21 33.59 -19.67 -3.96
C ALA A 21 34.06 -20.45 -2.72
N GLY A 22 33.15 -21.22 -2.16
CA GLY A 22 33.61 -22.46 -1.55
C GLY A 22 33.08 -22.82 -0.15
N ARG A 23 32.32 -23.88 -0.13
CA ARG A 23 32.37 -25.14 0.65
C ARG A 23 31.38 -25.31 1.81
N ARG A 24 30.39 -26.18 1.50
CA ARG A 24 30.21 -27.59 1.97
C ARG A 24 29.87 -27.81 3.44
N LEU A 25 28.63 -28.29 3.66
CA LEU A 25 28.18 -29.49 4.40
C LEU A 25 28.83 -29.82 5.77
N GLY A 26 27.96 -29.91 6.76
CA GLY A 26 28.21 -30.61 8.00
C GLY A 26 26.90 -30.92 8.73
N VAL A 27 26.42 -32.15 8.56
CA VAL A 27 25.36 -32.80 9.36
C VAL A 27 26.00 -33.43 10.59
N ALA A 28 25.46 -33.19 11.80
CA ALA A 28 25.56 -34.05 13.00
C ALA A 28 24.56 -33.51 14.01
N ALA A 29 23.42 -34.13 14.29
CA ALA A 29 23.20 -35.29 15.14
C ALA A 29 23.33 -35.05 16.64
N LEU A 30 22.15 -35.09 17.28
CA LEU A 30 21.80 -35.50 18.65
C LEU A 30 22.92 -35.70 19.69
N THR A 31 22.70 -35.11 20.89
CA THR A 31 22.70 -35.90 22.12
C THR A 31 21.88 -35.22 23.23
N LEU A 32 20.99 -35.99 23.77
CA LEU A 32 20.21 -35.84 25.00
C LEU A 32 21.15 -36.05 26.19
N ALA A 33 21.13 -35.13 27.17
CA ALA A 33 21.64 -35.45 28.52
C ALA A 33 20.76 -34.75 29.56
N ALA A 34 19.93 -35.54 30.20
CA ALA A 34 19.31 -35.23 31.47
C ALA A 34 20.37 -35.29 32.59
N LEU A 35 20.39 -34.29 33.47
CA LEU A 35 21.01 -34.48 34.80
C LEU A 35 20.14 -33.81 35.87
N MET A 36 19.84 -34.64 36.84
CA MET A 36 19.10 -34.41 38.07
C MET A 36 19.80 -33.51 39.08
N LEU A 37 19.00 -32.73 39.79
CA LEU A 37 18.92 -32.58 41.24
C LEU A 37 20.18 -32.17 42.05
N ALA A 38 20.11 -30.98 42.63
CA ALA A 38 20.55 -30.77 44.03
C ALA A 38 19.84 -29.56 44.61
N ALA A 39 19.02 -29.77 45.62
CA ALA A 39 18.46 -28.76 46.50
C ALA A 39 19.48 -28.40 47.59
N ALA A 40 19.63 -27.12 47.92
CA ALA A 40 20.28 -26.63 49.12
C ALA A 40 19.44 -25.48 49.73
N PRO A 41 19.39 -25.34 51.05
CA PRO A 41 18.35 -24.60 51.75
C PRO A 41 18.66 -23.13 52.00
N GLY A 42 17.61 -22.37 52.08
CA GLY A 42 17.31 -21.07 52.52
C GLY A 42 18.26 -20.20 53.31
N GLU A 43 18.25 -18.93 52.89
CA GLU A 43 18.48 -17.80 53.79
C GLU A 43 17.32 -16.82 53.63
N ALA A 44 16.70 -16.50 54.77
CA ALA A 44 15.56 -15.60 54.85
C ALA A 44 16.07 -14.15 54.89
N GLU A 45 15.70 -13.34 53.92
CA GLU A 45 15.83 -11.88 53.97
C GLU A 45 14.63 -11.22 54.64
N PRO A 46 14.83 -10.10 55.33
CA PRO A 46 13.81 -9.49 56.20
C PRO A 46 12.75 -8.74 55.40
N ARG A 47 11.53 -8.99 55.77
CA ARG A 47 10.27 -8.39 55.25
C ARG A 47 10.20 -6.91 55.61
N ALA A 48 10.20 -6.03 54.61
CA ALA A 48 9.86 -4.62 54.77
C ALA A 48 8.30 -4.45 54.95
N PRO A 49 7.85 -3.53 55.77
CA PRO A 49 6.42 -3.37 56.07
C PRO A 49 5.70 -2.51 55.05
N GLY A 50 4.52 -2.97 54.59
CA GLY A 50 3.42 -2.12 54.20
C GLY A 50 3.41 -1.57 52.78
N ALA A 51 3.13 -2.40 51.78
CA ALA A 51 2.54 -1.92 50.53
C ALA A 51 1.02 -2.14 50.56
N ALA A 52 0.28 -1.05 50.46
CA ALA A 52 -1.17 -1.05 50.42
C ALA A 52 -1.72 -1.95 49.29
N ALA A 53 -2.79 -2.68 49.60
CA ALA A 53 -3.49 -3.56 48.67
C ALA A 53 -3.92 -2.83 47.40
N PRO A 54 -3.75 -3.44 46.21
CA PRO A 54 -4.29 -2.86 44.99
C PRO A 54 -5.81 -2.97 45.00
N HIS A 55 -6.46 -1.82 44.83
CA HIS A 55 -7.89 -1.70 44.64
C HIS A 55 -8.37 -2.64 43.52
N GLY A 56 -9.50 -3.30 43.78
CA GLY A 56 -10.15 -4.33 43.00
C GLY A 56 -10.05 -4.18 41.50
N GLY A 57 -9.26 -5.05 40.87
CA GLY A 57 -9.24 -5.22 39.44
C GLY A 57 -10.59 -5.78 38.96
N HIS A 58 -11.39 -4.96 38.32
CA HIS A 58 -12.40 -5.49 37.40
C HIS A 58 -11.66 -6.37 36.41
N LYS A 59 -11.90 -7.68 36.44
CA LYS A 59 -11.52 -8.57 35.33
C LYS A 59 -12.18 -8.00 34.08
N PRO A 60 -11.45 -7.63 33.03
CA PRO A 60 -12.07 -7.21 31.81
C PRO A 60 -12.94 -8.37 31.32
N LYS A 61 -14.22 -8.10 31.07
CA LYS A 61 -15.11 -8.98 30.33
C LYS A 61 -14.34 -9.38 29.08
N ALA A 62 -14.23 -10.67 28.78
CA ALA A 62 -13.51 -11.16 27.61
C ALA A 62 -13.93 -10.30 26.42
N ALA A 63 -12.99 -9.55 25.85
CA ALA A 63 -13.29 -8.64 24.77
C ALA A 63 -13.81 -9.48 23.60
N GLU A 64 -15.06 -9.27 23.25
CA GLU A 64 -15.58 -9.83 21.99
C GLU A 64 -14.67 -9.34 20.87
N THR A 65 -14.29 -10.22 19.97
CA THR A 65 -13.48 -9.83 18.81
C THR A 65 -14.18 -8.71 18.07
N PRO A 66 -13.55 -7.52 17.91
CA PRO A 66 -14.20 -6.38 17.28
C PRO A 66 -14.69 -6.74 15.89
N ARG A 67 -15.87 -6.30 15.54
CA ARG A 67 -16.45 -6.54 14.22
C ARG A 67 -16.48 -5.24 13.43
N GLY A 68 -15.76 -5.19 12.31
CA GLY A 68 -15.73 -4.03 11.41
C GLY A 68 -14.66 -2.98 11.75
N PRO A 69 -14.81 -1.77 11.20
CA PRO A 69 -13.90 -0.66 11.43
C PRO A 69 -13.93 -0.17 12.88
N LEU A 70 -12.77 0.23 13.39
CA LEU A 70 -12.59 0.70 14.73
C LEU A 70 -12.34 2.20 14.79
N LEU A 71 -12.85 2.83 15.84
CA LEU A 71 -12.63 4.22 16.19
C LEU A 71 -12.07 4.32 17.61
N ALA A 72 -10.84 4.77 17.77
CA ALA A 72 -10.26 5.05 19.07
C ALA A 72 -10.47 6.53 19.42
N VAL A 73 -11.02 6.79 20.59
CA VAL A 73 -11.25 8.15 21.12
C VAL A 73 -10.49 8.32 22.42
N ILE A 74 -9.59 9.29 22.48
CA ILE A 74 -8.77 9.61 23.65
C ILE A 74 -9.25 10.92 24.27
N SER A 75 -9.65 10.88 25.53
CA SER A 75 -9.97 12.07 26.32
C SER A 75 -8.74 12.50 27.14
N ILE A 76 -8.19 13.67 26.84
CA ILE A 76 -7.06 14.22 27.59
C ILE A 76 -7.50 14.55 29.02
N ALA A 77 -8.67 15.16 29.22
CA ALA A 77 -9.16 15.53 30.55
C ALA A 77 -9.40 14.31 31.45
N ARG A 78 -9.87 13.19 30.88
CA ARG A 78 -10.15 11.96 31.63
C ARG A 78 -8.98 11.00 31.67
N GLN A 79 -7.92 11.24 30.90
CA GLN A 79 -6.81 10.32 30.71
C GLN A 79 -7.29 8.89 30.40
N ARG A 80 -8.22 8.79 29.42
CA ARG A 80 -8.84 7.53 28.99
C ARG A 80 -8.87 7.40 27.47
N LEU A 81 -8.72 6.18 27.04
CA LEU A 81 -8.99 5.73 25.67
C LEU A 81 -10.24 4.87 25.68
N HIS A 82 -11.14 5.14 24.75
CA HIS A 82 -12.30 4.32 24.43
C HIS A 82 -12.16 3.83 22.99
N LEU A 83 -12.38 2.54 22.78
CA LEU A 83 -12.37 1.91 21.45
C LEU A 83 -13.79 1.50 21.10
N TYR A 84 -14.27 1.95 19.96
CA TYR A 84 -15.60 1.68 19.45
C TYR A 84 -15.58 0.89 18.17
N ASP A 85 -16.60 0.07 17.95
CA ASP A 85 -16.99 -0.54 16.67
C ASP A 85 -18.45 -0.20 16.33
N GLY A 86 -19.01 -0.83 15.29
CA GLY A 86 -20.41 -0.62 14.88
C GLY A 86 -21.46 -1.00 15.92
N LYS A 87 -21.10 -1.73 16.96
CA LYS A 87 -21.99 -2.14 18.06
C LYS A 87 -21.86 -1.26 19.31
N GLY A 88 -20.87 -0.38 19.35
CA GLY A 88 -20.60 0.53 20.45
C GLY A 88 -19.23 0.38 21.09
N LEU A 89 -19.14 0.53 22.41
CA LEU A 89 -17.87 0.47 23.16
C LEU A 89 -17.34 -0.97 23.23
N VAL A 90 -16.18 -1.22 22.63
CA VAL A 90 -15.50 -2.53 22.61
C VAL A 90 -14.51 -2.68 23.76
N ALA A 91 -13.72 -1.63 24.01
CA ALA A 91 -12.68 -1.66 25.03
C ALA A 91 -12.39 -0.25 25.56
N GLN A 92 -11.84 -0.18 26.76
CA GLN A 92 -11.40 1.08 27.36
C GLN A 92 -10.15 0.88 28.20
N SER A 93 -9.34 1.93 28.31
CA SER A 93 -8.11 1.91 29.12
C SER A 93 -7.80 3.29 29.68
N LEU A 94 -7.07 3.30 30.80
CA LEU A 94 -6.37 4.50 31.22
C LEU A 94 -5.22 4.79 30.26
N VAL A 95 -4.85 6.06 30.13
CA VAL A 95 -3.72 6.52 29.35
C VAL A 95 -2.88 7.53 30.16
N SER A 96 -1.66 7.82 29.70
CA SER A 96 -0.91 8.99 30.16
C SER A 96 -0.46 9.76 28.92
N THR A 97 -1.05 10.96 28.73
CA THR A 97 -0.79 11.85 27.59
C THR A 97 0.38 12.79 27.88
N GLY A 98 0.65 13.73 26.97
CA GLY A 98 1.72 14.72 27.10
C GLY A 98 1.54 15.64 28.29
N MET A 99 2.63 15.86 29.04
CA MET A 99 2.68 16.80 30.18
C MET A 99 2.68 18.26 29.71
N MET A 100 2.56 19.18 30.65
CA MET A 100 2.63 20.61 30.39
C MET A 100 3.93 20.98 29.65
N GLY A 101 3.82 21.75 28.57
CA GLY A 101 4.93 22.07 27.67
C GLY A 101 5.16 21.04 26.54
N TYR A 102 4.66 19.82 26.69
CA TYR A 102 4.75 18.72 25.73
C TYR A 102 3.38 18.09 25.45
N GLY A 103 2.35 18.90 25.33
CA GLY A 103 0.97 18.42 25.22
C GLY A 103 0.75 17.53 23.99
N THR A 104 -0.04 16.49 24.18
CA THR A 104 -0.55 15.69 23.07
C THR A 104 -1.45 16.56 22.18
N PRO A 105 -1.20 16.65 20.85
CA PRO A 105 -2.04 17.46 19.98
C PRO A 105 -3.45 16.88 19.91
N THR A 106 -4.46 17.77 19.93
CA THR A 106 -5.87 17.37 19.75
C THR A 106 -6.26 17.42 18.29
N GLY A 107 -7.15 16.52 17.89
CA GLY A 107 -7.60 16.46 16.51
C GLY A 107 -7.99 15.06 16.04
N VAL A 108 -8.00 14.90 14.74
CA VAL A 108 -8.32 13.65 14.04
C VAL A 108 -7.08 13.10 13.39
N PHE A 109 -6.80 11.84 13.66
CA PHE A 109 -5.62 11.11 13.21
C PHE A 109 -6.01 9.76 12.64
N SER A 110 -5.03 9.08 12.03
CA SER A 110 -5.08 7.66 11.71
C SER A 110 -3.79 6.99 12.19
N VAL A 111 -3.85 5.69 12.43
CA VAL A 111 -2.62 4.91 12.65
C VAL A 111 -1.83 4.87 11.33
N LEU A 112 -0.69 5.55 11.29
CA LEU A 112 0.16 5.67 10.09
C LEU A 112 1.14 4.50 9.94
N GLN A 113 1.59 3.97 11.07
CA GLN A 113 2.58 2.90 11.13
C GLN A 113 2.40 2.09 12.41
N LYS A 114 2.67 0.78 12.34
CA LYS A 114 2.69 -0.11 13.51
C LYS A 114 4.01 -0.82 13.61
N ARG A 115 4.62 -0.84 14.81
CA ARG A 115 5.80 -1.63 15.12
C ARG A 115 5.63 -2.31 16.47
N ARG A 116 5.87 -3.62 16.54
CA ARG A 116 5.76 -4.37 17.78
C ARG A 116 6.80 -3.91 18.81
N TYR A 117 7.97 -3.54 18.33
CA TYR A 117 9.03 -2.90 19.10
C TYR A 117 9.58 -1.69 18.33
N HIS A 118 9.75 -0.58 19.01
CA HIS A 118 10.33 0.66 18.48
C HIS A 118 11.07 1.37 19.60
N GLU A 119 12.17 2.01 19.27
CA GLU A 119 12.89 2.93 20.16
C GLU A 119 12.74 4.36 19.63
N SER A 120 12.52 5.29 20.55
CA SER A 120 12.38 6.70 20.18
C SER A 120 13.69 7.23 19.62
N ASN A 121 13.66 7.74 18.41
CA ASN A 121 14.79 8.47 17.80
C ASN A 121 14.88 9.94 18.26
N ILE A 122 13.89 10.41 19.03
CA ILE A 122 13.82 11.81 19.54
C ILE A 122 14.26 11.86 21.01
N TYR A 123 13.96 10.84 21.81
CA TYR A 123 14.17 10.81 23.27
C TYR A 123 15.05 9.63 23.68
N SER A 124 16.37 9.74 23.44
CA SER A 124 17.42 8.87 24.01
C SER A 124 17.16 7.36 23.93
N GLY A 125 16.54 6.88 22.86
CA GLY A 125 16.28 5.45 22.68
C GLY A 125 15.18 4.88 23.60
N ALA A 126 14.30 5.72 24.18
CA ALA A 126 13.24 5.26 25.07
C ALA A 126 12.39 4.16 24.40
N PRO A 127 12.15 3.00 25.06
CA PRO A 127 11.40 1.91 24.45
C PRO A 127 9.92 2.26 24.28
N MET A 128 9.37 1.94 23.11
CA MET A 128 7.98 2.15 22.72
C MET A 128 7.36 0.82 22.22
N PRO A 129 7.13 -0.17 23.11
CA PRO A 129 6.53 -1.44 22.72
C PRO A 129 5.12 -1.22 22.17
N PHE A 130 4.73 -2.00 21.15
CA PHE A 130 3.43 -1.93 20.47
C PHE A 130 3.10 -0.54 19.90
N MET A 131 4.13 0.14 19.34
CA MET A 131 4.02 1.49 18.80
C MET A 131 3.03 1.55 17.64
N GLN A 132 2.11 2.52 17.71
CA GLN A 132 1.17 2.91 16.67
C GLN A 132 1.32 4.41 16.42
N ARG A 133 1.95 4.78 15.32
CA ARG A 133 2.28 6.17 14.97
C ARG A 133 1.05 6.94 14.51
N LEU A 134 0.88 8.14 15.02
CA LEU A 134 -0.23 9.05 14.65
C LEU A 134 0.24 10.25 13.83
N THR A 135 1.49 10.71 14.02
CA THR A 135 2.09 11.82 13.26
C THR A 135 3.51 11.48 12.84
N TRP A 136 3.97 12.09 11.76
CA TRP A 136 5.36 11.94 11.34
C TRP A 136 6.33 12.70 12.26
N SER A 137 5.86 13.75 12.93
CA SER A 137 6.60 14.48 14.00
C SER A 137 6.83 13.63 15.26
N GLY A 138 6.26 12.42 15.38
CA GLY A 138 6.65 11.46 16.40
C GLY A 138 5.60 11.13 17.46
N ILE A 139 4.38 11.64 17.38
CA ILE A 139 3.29 11.26 18.30
C ILE A 139 2.81 9.85 17.98
N ALA A 140 2.71 9.01 19.02
CA ALA A 140 2.29 7.60 18.89
C ALA A 140 1.55 7.12 20.15
N LEU A 141 0.76 6.05 19.97
CA LEU A 141 0.27 5.17 21.04
C LEU A 141 1.33 4.10 21.29
N HIS A 142 1.68 3.80 22.54
CA HIS A 142 2.61 2.72 22.89
C HIS A 142 2.48 2.29 24.35
N ALA A 143 3.00 1.12 24.70
CA ALA A 143 3.09 0.70 26.10
C ALA A 143 4.04 1.61 26.88
N GLY A 144 3.68 1.96 28.12
CA GLY A 144 4.53 2.78 28.97
C GLY A 144 4.00 2.90 30.40
N VAL A 145 4.76 3.57 31.26
CA VAL A 145 4.38 3.80 32.65
C VAL A 145 3.28 4.87 32.71
N LEU A 146 2.22 4.57 33.47
CA LEU A 146 1.09 5.46 33.73
C LEU A 146 1.13 5.92 35.19
N PRO A 147 1.59 7.14 35.49
CA PRO A 147 1.61 7.65 36.86
C PRO A 147 0.23 8.15 37.36
N GLY A 148 -0.81 8.10 36.51
CA GLY A 148 -2.16 8.60 36.82
C GLY A 148 -2.44 10.02 36.35
N PHE A 149 -1.45 10.68 35.72
CA PHE A 149 -1.54 12.03 35.18
C PHE A 149 -0.75 12.15 33.87
N PRO A 150 -0.90 13.24 33.09
CA PRO A 150 -0.11 13.50 31.89
C PRO A 150 1.39 13.60 32.22
N ALA A 151 2.21 12.69 31.65
CA ALA A 151 3.65 12.59 31.98
C ALA A 151 4.53 12.26 30.78
N SER A 152 3.99 12.24 29.56
CA SER A 152 4.79 11.97 28.36
C SER A 152 5.28 13.27 27.70
N HIS A 153 6.10 13.15 26.66
CA HIS A 153 6.50 14.24 25.79
C HIS A 153 5.63 14.31 24.51
N GLY A 154 4.31 14.05 24.68
CA GLY A 154 3.33 14.13 23.60
C GLY A 154 2.73 12.79 23.19
N CYS A 155 3.46 11.68 23.31
CA CYS A 155 2.92 10.35 23.05
C CYS A 155 1.81 9.97 24.04
N ILE A 156 1.01 8.98 23.69
CA ILE A 156 -0.08 8.43 24.52
C ILE A 156 0.38 7.06 25.04
N ARG A 157 0.73 7.02 26.33
CA ARG A 157 1.17 5.79 26.99
C ARG A 157 -0.05 4.97 27.40
N LEU A 158 0.07 3.66 27.25
CA LEU A 158 -0.93 2.65 27.57
C LEU A 158 -0.38 1.61 28.54
N PRO A 159 -1.19 0.95 29.37
CA PRO A 159 -0.79 -0.26 30.08
C PRO A 159 -0.28 -1.31 29.09
N HIS A 160 0.77 -2.05 29.43
CA HIS A 160 1.43 -2.97 28.49
C HIS A 160 0.46 -4.02 27.92
N GLY A 161 -0.39 -4.65 28.77
CA GLY A 161 -1.39 -5.62 28.31
C GLY A 161 -2.36 -5.02 27.31
N PHE A 162 -2.93 -3.86 27.63
CA PHE A 162 -3.87 -3.18 26.74
C PHE A 162 -3.21 -2.67 25.44
N ALA A 163 -1.96 -2.22 25.50
CA ALA A 163 -1.23 -1.82 24.30
C ALA A 163 -1.03 -3.01 23.34
N ALA A 164 -0.78 -4.21 23.87
CA ALA A 164 -0.69 -5.44 23.08
C ALA A 164 -2.04 -5.83 22.47
N GLU A 165 -3.13 -5.76 23.24
CA GLU A 165 -4.49 -6.01 22.75
C GLU A 165 -4.89 -5.01 21.66
N LEU A 166 -4.74 -3.71 21.92
CA LEU A 166 -5.04 -2.64 20.96
C LEU A 166 -4.23 -2.81 19.67
N TRP A 167 -2.95 -3.17 19.80
CA TRP A 167 -2.09 -3.46 18.66
C TRP A 167 -2.60 -4.66 17.85
N GLY A 168 -3.17 -5.67 18.49
CA GLY A 168 -3.81 -6.81 17.81
C GLY A 168 -5.11 -6.46 17.10
N MET A 169 -5.94 -5.59 17.70
CA MET A 169 -7.25 -5.21 17.18
C MET A 169 -7.18 -4.16 16.05
N THR A 170 -6.26 -3.20 16.14
CA THR A 170 -6.13 -2.10 15.19
C THR A 170 -5.33 -2.49 13.94
N ARG A 171 -5.49 -1.70 12.88
CA ARG A 171 -4.68 -1.77 11.64
C ARG A 171 -4.15 -0.39 11.27
N VAL A 172 -3.21 -0.34 10.35
CA VAL A 172 -2.84 0.91 9.68
C VAL A 172 -4.08 1.48 9.02
N GLY A 173 -4.34 2.78 9.19
CA GLY A 173 -5.58 3.43 8.77
C GLY A 173 -6.68 3.46 9.85
N THR A 174 -6.56 2.74 10.97
CA THR A 174 -7.53 2.85 12.08
C THR A 174 -7.65 4.30 12.54
N ARG A 175 -8.88 4.81 12.60
CA ARG A 175 -9.16 6.20 12.98
C ARG A 175 -8.94 6.43 14.47
N VAL A 176 -8.26 7.53 14.80
CA VAL A 176 -7.95 7.94 16.17
C VAL A 176 -8.35 9.40 16.34
N VAL A 177 -9.16 9.67 17.37
CA VAL A 177 -9.57 11.01 17.75
C VAL A 177 -8.96 11.35 19.11
N VAL A 178 -8.24 12.46 19.21
CA VAL A 178 -7.72 12.98 20.48
C VAL A 178 -8.51 14.22 20.83
N ALA A 179 -9.35 14.11 21.86
CA ALA A 179 -10.23 15.16 22.32
C ALA A 179 -9.70 15.82 23.61
N PRO A 180 -9.85 17.15 23.78
CA PRO A 180 -9.45 17.82 25.01
C PRO A 180 -10.30 17.40 26.22
N ILE A 181 -11.58 17.10 25.99
CA ILE A 181 -12.55 16.62 26.98
C ILE A 181 -13.21 15.33 26.49
N ASP A 182 -14.18 14.80 27.23
CA ASP A 182 -14.94 13.63 26.79
C ASP A 182 -15.69 13.90 25.48
N ALA A 183 -15.56 12.96 24.55
CA ALA A 183 -16.20 13.00 23.24
C ALA A 183 -16.62 11.56 22.87
N PRO A 184 -17.75 11.06 23.41
CA PRO A 184 -18.20 9.70 23.12
C PRO A 184 -18.57 9.54 21.65
N ALA A 185 -18.33 8.35 21.12
CA ALA A 185 -18.87 7.98 19.81
C ALA A 185 -20.33 7.59 19.96
N LEU A 186 -21.19 8.18 19.12
CA LEU A 186 -22.64 7.95 19.11
C LEU A 186 -23.07 7.46 17.74
N ALA A 187 -24.04 6.56 17.71
CA ALA A 187 -24.71 6.21 16.47
C ALA A 187 -25.42 7.44 15.91
N ILE A 188 -25.37 7.62 14.62
CA ILE A 188 -26.04 8.73 13.92
C ILE A 188 -26.72 8.21 12.66
N GLU A 189 -27.96 8.64 12.49
CA GLU A 189 -28.75 8.45 11.28
C GLU A 189 -29.14 9.84 10.76
N ASP A 190 -28.75 10.16 9.55
CA ASP A 190 -29.05 11.43 8.90
C ASP A 190 -29.07 11.21 7.37
N GLU A 191 -30.10 11.71 6.70
CA GLU A 191 -30.27 11.57 5.25
C GLU A 191 -29.20 12.27 4.42
N ARG A 192 -28.44 13.20 5.04
CA ARG A 192 -27.31 13.91 4.41
C ARG A 192 -26.01 13.11 4.43
N LEU A 193 -25.95 12.03 5.23
CA LEU A 193 -24.81 11.11 5.18
C LEU A 193 -24.80 10.40 3.83
N PRO A 194 -23.64 10.25 3.20
CA PRO A 194 -23.56 9.62 1.90
C PRO A 194 -23.97 8.15 1.96
N SER A 195 -24.68 7.70 0.91
CA SER A 195 -25.07 6.31 0.71
C SER A 195 -24.38 5.70 -0.51
N PRO A 196 -24.07 4.41 -0.52
CA PRO A 196 -23.45 3.75 -1.65
C PRO A 196 -24.41 3.65 -2.84
N ARG A 197 -23.91 3.88 -4.05
CA ARG A 197 -24.70 3.73 -5.28
C ARG A 197 -24.66 2.29 -5.76
N LEU A 198 -25.80 1.64 -5.77
CA LEU A 198 -25.96 0.33 -6.38
C LEU A 198 -26.10 0.48 -7.90
N THR A 199 -25.33 -0.28 -8.67
CA THR A 199 -25.42 -0.29 -10.14
C THR A 199 -25.73 -1.68 -10.66
N PRO A 200 -26.50 -1.81 -11.76
CA PRO A 200 -26.70 -3.09 -12.42
C PRO A 200 -25.35 -3.74 -12.79
N MET A 201 -25.29 -5.06 -12.75
CA MET A 201 -24.12 -5.79 -13.21
C MET A 201 -23.95 -5.57 -14.73
N PRO A 202 -22.72 -5.30 -15.24
CA PRO A 202 -22.47 -5.25 -16.68
C PRO A 202 -22.78 -6.60 -17.33
N LEU A 203 -23.45 -6.56 -18.49
CA LEU A 203 -23.84 -7.77 -19.23
C LEU A 203 -22.65 -8.56 -19.84
N ASP A 204 -21.49 -7.88 -19.98
CA ASP A 204 -20.30 -8.45 -20.62
C ASP A 204 -19.44 -9.33 -19.68
N VAL A 205 -19.84 -9.48 -18.43
CA VAL A 205 -19.16 -10.41 -17.52
C VAL A 205 -19.82 -11.77 -17.67
N ASP A 206 -19.20 -12.63 -18.45
CA ASP A 206 -19.54 -14.06 -18.57
C ASP A 206 -19.24 -14.78 -17.22
N ARG A 207 -20.17 -14.58 -16.27
CA ARG A 207 -20.13 -15.20 -14.96
C ARG A 207 -21.42 -15.94 -14.71
N SER A 208 -21.31 -17.18 -14.31
CA SER A 208 -22.44 -17.92 -13.79
C SER A 208 -23.07 -17.14 -12.61
N GLN A 209 -24.39 -17.14 -12.51
CA GLN A 209 -25.13 -16.48 -11.42
C GLN A 209 -24.64 -16.91 -10.02
N GLU A 210 -24.13 -18.12 -9.90
CA GLU A 210 -23.52 -18.69 -8.70
C GLU A 210 -22.26 -17.94 -8.25
N GLU A 211 -21.40 -17.46 -9.17
CA GLU A 211 -20.16 -16.74 -8.85
C GLU A 211 -20.45 -15.33 -8.35
N VAL A 212 -21.55 -14.70 -8.81
CA VAL A 212 -21.97 -13.36 -8.34
C VAL A 212 -22.64 -13.43 -6.97
N ALA A 213 -23.44 -14.45 -6.70
CA ALA A 213 -24.06 -14.67 -5.40
C ALA A 213 -23.02 -14.99 -4.30
N ALA A 214 -21.85 -15.48 -4.68
CA ALA A 214 -20.73 -15.75 -3.78
C ALA A 214 -19.86 -14.51 -3.46
N LEU A 215 -20.06 -13.35 -4.12
CA LEU A 215 -19.30 -12.15 -3.82
C LEU A 215 -19.71 -11.59 -2.45
N PRO A 216 -18.76 -11.36 -1.55
CA PRO A 216 -19.06 -10.78 -0.24
C PRO A 216 -19.64 -9.37 -0.38
N THR A 217 -20.60 -9.02 0.45
CA THR A 217 -21.33 -7.74 0.40
C THR A 217 -20.50 -6.53 0.86
N GLY A 218 -19.32 -6.77 1.44
CA GLY A 218 -18.38 -5.74 1.91
C GLY A 218 -17.32 -6.35 2.82
N PRO A 219 -16.36 -5.57 3.30
CA PRO A 219 -15.35 -6.01 4.24
C PRO A 219 -15.94 -6.19 5.66
N SER A 220 -17.11 -6.81 5.77
CA SER A 220 -17.68 -7.20 7.04
C SER A 220 -16.93 -8.43 7.56
N LEU A 221 -16.39 -8.34 8.80
CA LEU A 221 -15.81 -9.47 9.53
C LEU A 221 -16.90 -10.36 10.16
N ALA A 222 -18.16 -10.20 9.75
CA ALA A 222 -19.24 -11.05 10.21
C ALA A 222 -18.99 -12.49 9.78
N SER A 223 -19.04 -13.40 10.75
CA SER A 223 -18.84 -14.83 10.51
C SER A 223 -19.83 -15.38 9.49
N ALA A 224 -19.42 -16.40 8.76
CA ALA A 224 -20.22 -17.11 7.76
C ALA A 224 -21.57 -17.69 8.28
N ALA A 225 -21.86 -17.60 9.58
CA ALA A 225 -23.05 -18.13 10.22
C ALA A 225 -24.28 -17.20 10.18
N GLU A 226 -24.12 -15.92 9.81
CA GLU A 226 -25.25 -14.96 9.71
C GLU A 226 -25.59 -14.56 8.27
N ARG A 227 -25.26 -15.41 7.29
CA ARG A 227 -25.83 -15.30 5.96
C ARG A 227 -27.33 -15.65 6.00
N ARG A 228 -28.15 -14.76 6.56
CA ARG A 228 -29.56 -14.74 6.20
C ARG A 228 -29.63 -14.39 4.72
N VAL A 229 -30.29 -15.24 3.98
CA VAL A 229 -30.79 -14.96 2.64
C VAL A 229 -31.66 -13.70 2.76
N VAL A 230 -31.04 -12.54 2.62
CA VAL A 230 -31.78 -11.29 2.43
C VAL A 230 -32.49 -11.46 1.09
N ASP A 231 -33.80 -11.24 1.07
CA ASP A 231 -34.65 -11.47 -0.08
C ASP A 231 -33.96 -11.00 -1.37
N ALA A 232 -33.58 -11.97 -2.21
CA ALA A 232 -32.86 -11.75 -3.45
C ALA A 232 -33.65 -10.84 -4.43
N GLN A 233 -34.93 -10.63 -4.17
CA GLN A 233 -35.83 -9.86 -5.02
C GLN A 233 -35.61 -8.35 -4.93
N GLU A 234 -35.21 -7.78 -3.80
CA GLU A 234 -34.94 -6.33 -3.68
C GLU A 234 -33.60 -5.90 -4.32
N GLN A 235 -32.67 -6.83 -4.52
CA GLN A 235 -31.40 -6.56 -5.19
C GLN A 235 -31.47 -6.66 -6.72
N ILE A 236 -32.61 -7.03 -7.29
CA ILE A 236 -32.81 -7.14 -8.74
C ILE A 236 -33.30 -5.80 -9.29
N GLY A 237 -32.54 -5.19 -10.19
CA GLY A 237 -32.95 -3.97 -10.90
C GLY A 237 -34.08 -4.22 -11.90
N PRO A 238 -34.65 -3.14 -12.52
CA PRO A 238 -35.72 -3.25 -13.53
C PRO A 238 -35.36 -4.15 -14.72
N SER A 239 -34.09 -4.39 -14.96
CA SER A 239 -33.56 -5.28 -16.02
C SER A 239 -33.45 -6.77 -15.60
N GLY A 240 -33.89 -7.15 -14.39
CA GLY A 240 -33.73 -8.51 -13.89
C GLY A 240 -32.31 -8.89 -13.47
N LEU A 241 -31.36 -7.94 -13.49
CA LEU A 241 -29.97 -8.17 -13.13
C LEU A 241 -29.69 -7.77 -11.68
N PRO A 242 -28.83 -8.51 -10.96
CA PRO A 242 -28.42 -8.14 -9.62
C PRO A 242 -27.68 -6.80 -9.62
N ARG A 243 -27.92 -6.00 -8.56
CA ARG A 243 -27.23 -4.73 -8.36
C ARG A 243 -26.02 -4.94 -7.48
N LEU A 244 -24.87 -4.46 -7.95
CA LEU A 244 -23.59 -4.56 -7.23
C LEU A 244 -23.34 -3.30 -6.39
N THR A 245 -22.89 -3.50 -5.15
CA THR A 245 -22.35 -2.43 -4.33
C THR A 245 -21.02 -1.92 -4.91
N PRO A 246 -20.59 -0.69 -4.56
CA PRO A 246 -19.28 -0.19 -4.98
C PRO A 246 -18.13 -1.12 -4.63
N TRP A 247 -18.15 -1.74 -3.44
CA TRP A 247 -17.12 -2.68 -3.01
C TRP A 247 -17.13 -3.97 -3.84
N GLN A 248 -18.30 -4.53 -4.16
CA GLN A 248 -18.40 -5.71 -5.03
C GLN A 248 -17.83 -5.43 -6.42
N ARG A 249 -18.11 -4.24 -6.99
CA ARG A 249 -17.52 -3.81 -8.27
C ARG A 249 -16.00 -3.70 -8.21
N ALA A 250 -15.48 -3.04 -7.17
CA ALA A 250 -14.03 -2.91 -6.99
C ALA A 250 -13.35 -4.27 -6.80
N ASN A 251 -13.96 -5.17 -6.02
CA ASN A 251 -13.45 -6.52 -5.80
C ASN A 251 -13.48 -7.37 -7.10
N ALA A 252 -14.53 -7.27 -7.89
CA ALA A 252 -14.61 -7.92 -9.19
C ALA A 252 -13.53 -7.41 -10.15
N ALA A 253 -13.32 -6.08 -10.22
CA ALA A 253 -12.25 -5.47 -11.02
C ALA A 253 -10.86 -5.96 -10.57
N SER A 254 -10.65 -6.13 -9.26
CA SER A 254 -9.40 -6.69 -8.71
C SER A 254 -9.17 -8.14 -9.16
N ALA A 255 -10.20 -8.97 -9.12
CA ALA A 255 -10.09 -10.35 -9.58
C ALA A 255 -9.75 -10.45 -11.07
N ILE A 256 -10.31 -9.58 -11.91
CA ILE A 256 -9.98 -9.49 -13.34
C ILE A 256 -8.53 -9.06 -13.51
N ALA A 257 -8.11 -7.96 -12.87
CA ALA A 257 -6.74 -7.45 -12.98
C ALA A 257 -5.69 -8.48 -12.52
N LEU A 258 -5.97 -9.26 -11.49
CA LEU A 258 -5.09 -10.35 -11.06
C LEU A 258 -5.00 -11.50 -12.08
N LYS A 259 -6.10 -11.85 -12.76
CA LYS A 259 -6.08 -12.81 -13.87
C LYS A 259 -5.24 -12.29 -15.03
N ASP A 260 -5.37 -11.00 -15.37
CA ASP A 260 -4.60 -10.37 -16.44
C ASP A 260 -3.09 -10.33 -16.16
N VAL A 261 -2.68 -10.03 -14.92
CA VAL A 261 -1.27 -10.12 -14.51
C VAL A 261 -0.73 -11.54 -14.68
N ALA A 262 -1.51 -12.55 -14.28
CA ALA A 262 -1.08 -13.94 -14.41
C ALA A 262 -0.96 -14.36 -15.89
N ALA A 263 -1.88 -13.91 -16.74
CA ALA A 263 -1.86 -14.18 -18.18
C ALA A 263 -0.68 -13.49 -18.88
N THR A 264 -0.51 -12.19 -18.64
CA THR A 264 0.58 -11.39 -19.25
C THR A 264 1.95 -11.86 -18.76
N ALA A 265 2.10 -12.27 -17.50
CA ALA A 265 3.35 -12.83 -16.98
C ALA A 265 3.71 -14.16 -17.68
N ARG A 266 2.73 -15.03 -17.97
CA ARG A 266 2.96 -16.26 -18.74
C ARG A 266 3.35 -15.94 -20.19
N ALA A 267 2.65 -15.00 -20.84
CA ALA A 267 2.95 -14.57 -22.20
C ALA A 267 4.35 -13.98 -22.32
N ALA A 268 4.73 -13.10 -21.41
CA ALA A 268 6.08 -12.49 -21.39
C ALA A 268 7.18 -13.55 -21.19
N LYS A 269 6.94 -14.55 -20.32
CA LYS A 269 7.88 -15.66 -20.14
C LYS A 269 8.06 -16.47 -21.43
N LEU A 270 6.97 -16.87 -22.08
CA LEU A 270 7.02 -17.65 -23.32
C LEU A 270 7.69 -16.86 -24.45
N ALA A 271 7.37 -15.59 -24.60
CA ALA A 271 7.99 -14.71 -25.59
C ALA A 271 9.51 -14.55 -25.36
N ALA A 272 9.94 -14.41 -24.10
CA ALA A 272 11.36 -14.33 -23.76
C ALA A 272 12.11 -15.64 -24.05
N GLU A 273 11.50 -16.80 -23.79
CA GLU A 273 12.07 -18.10 -24.13
C GLU A 273 12.20 -18.27 -25.65
N ALA A 274 11.17 -17.90 -26.41
CA ALA A 274 11.18 -17.94 -27.87
C ALA A 274 12.27 -17.00 -28.47
N ALA A 275 12.36 -15.78 -27.96
CA ALA A 275 13.41 -14.82 -28.36
C ALA A 275 14.82 -15.35 -28.05
N GLY A 276 15.02 -16.00 -26.91
CA GLY A 276 16.26 -16.63 -26.52
C GLY A 276 16.65 -17.75 -27.48
N ALA A 277 15.70 -18.60 -27.90
CA ALA A 277 15.92 -19.68 -28.87
C ALA A 277 16.28 -19.12 -30.24
N LYS A 278 15.51 -18.16 -30.77
CA LYS A 278 15.80 -17.53 -32.08
C LYS A 278 17.12 -16.76 -32.09
N ALA A 279 17.47 -16.11 -31.03
CA ALA A 279 18.79 -15.48 -30.90
C ALA A 279 19.94 -16.51 -30.91
N ALA A 280 19.73 -17.72 -30.37
CA ALA A 280 20.71 -18.79 -30.43
C ALA A 280 20.86 -19.35 -31.85
N GLU A 281 19.74 -19.56 -32.57
CA GLU A 281 19.73 -19.97 -33.98
C GLU A 281 20.47 -18.96 -34.86
N ALA A 282 20.18 -17.67 -34.73
CA ALA A 282 20.88 -16.59 -35.48
C ALA A 282 22.40 -16.54 -35.19
N ARG A 283 22.79 -16.72 -33.90
CA ARG A 283 24.22 -16.79 -33.54
C ARG A 283 24.93 -17.99 -34.21
N ASN A 284 24.26 -19.14 -34.26
CA ASN A 284 24.81 -20.35 -34.90
C ASN A 284 24.93 -20.16 -36.40
N ALA A 285 23.94 -19.56 -37.06
CA ALA A 285 23.97 -19.23 -38.49
C ALA A 285 25.12 -18.25 -38.84
N LEU A 286 25.29 -17.20 -38.01
CA LEU A 286 26.39 -16.27 -38.17
C LEU A 286 27.77 -16.96 -38.04
N ALA A 287 27.91 -17.89 -37.10
CA ALA A 287 29.14 -18.67 -36.96
C ALA A 287 29.38 -19.62 -38.14
N ALA A 288 28.31 -20.19 -38.74
CA ALA A 288 28.40 -21.01 -39.95
C ALA A 288 28.78 -20.16 -41.16
N LEU A 289 28.19 -19.00 -41.36
CA LEU A 289 28.52 -18.05 -42.42
C LEU A 289 30.01 -17.65 -42.35
N ARG A 290 30.51 -17.27 -41.19
CA ARG A 290 31.93 -16.92 -41.00
C ARG A 290 32.86 -18.06 -41.41
N ARG A 291 32.50 -19.32 -41.12
CA ARG A 291 33.30 -20.49 -41.58
C ARG A 291 33.25 -20.64 -43.08
N ALA A 292 32.10 -20.45 -43.73
CA ALA A 292 31.95 -20.50 -45.17
C ALA A 292 32.73 -19.38 -45.86
N GLU A 293 32.71 -18.18 -45.33
CA GLU A 293 33.51 -17.05 -45.88
C GLU A 293 35.03 -17.27 -45.75
N LEU A 294 35.48 -17.86 -44.64
CA LEU A 294 36.88 -18.26 -44.49
C LEU A 294 37.28 -19.36 -45.50
N ALA A 295 36.38 -20.33 -45.75
CA ALA A 295 36.58 -21.37 -46.74
C ALA A 295 36.62 -20.80 -48.17
N LEU A 296 35.74 -19.85 -48.49
CA LEU A 296 35.75 -19.13 -49.77
C LEU A 296 37.06 -18.40 -49.99
N ALA A 297 37.52 -17.60 -49.04
CA ALA A 297 38.79 -16.90 -49.13
C ALA A 297 40.01 -17.87 -49.30
N ALA A 298 39.92 -19.07 -48.74
CA ALA A 298 40.94 -20.09 -48.90
C ALA A 298 40.86 -20.75 -50.30
N ALA A 299 39.64 -20.96 -50.85
CA ALA A 299 39.45 -21.48 -52.20
C ALA A 299 39.90 -20.47 -53.26
N GLU A 300 39.59 -19.19 -53.09
CA GLU A 300 40.09 -18.10 -53.94
C GLU A 300 41.61 -18.10 -54.01
N ARG A 301 42.31 -18.14 -52.87
CA ARG A 301 43.81 -18.22 -52.87
C ARG A 301 44.33 -19.46 -53.53
N ARG A 302 43.66 -20.62 -53.41
CA ARG A 302 44.07 -21.87 -54.09
C ARG A 302 43.89 -21.77 -55.62
N HIS A 303 42.76 -21.25 -56.05
CA HIS A 303 42.46 -21.01 -57.46
C HIS A 303 43.48 -20.06 -58.08
N ASP A 304 43.77 -18.91 -57.43
CA ASP A 304 44.79 -17.97 -57.88
C ASP A 304 46.20 -18.62 -58.01
N ALA A 305 46.53 -19.48 -57.05
CA ALA A 305 47.83 -20.22 -57.11
C ALA A 305 47.86 -21.24 -58.26
N ALA A 306 46.74 -21.98 -58.45
CA ALA A 306 46.63 -22.97 -59.55
C ALA A 306 46.65 -22.28 -60.93
N THR A 307 45.96 -21.15 -61.07
CA THR A 307 45.94 -20.32 -62.26
C THR A 307 47.34 -19.85 -62.61
N ARG A 308 48.13 -19.35 -61.67
CA ARG A 308 49.52 -18.93 -61.85
C ARG A 308 50.39 -20.12 -62.21
N ALA A 309 50.21 -21.31 -61.64
CA ALA A 309 50.96 -22.50 -61.94
C ALA A 309 50.67 -23.03 -63.36
N ALA A 310 49.42 -23.00 -63.82
CA ALA A 310 49.00 -23.39 -65.14
C ALA A 310 49.54 -22.45 -66.27
N ALA A 311 49.79 -21.18 -65.95
CA ALA A 311 50.31 -20.20 -66.85
C ALA A 311 51.86 -20.36 -67.11
N VAL A 312 52.55 -21.17 -66.34
CA VAL A 312 54.00 -21.41 -66.52
C VAL A 312 54.20 -22.44 -67.60
N PRO A 313 54.95 -22.12 -68.68
CA PRO A 313 55.28 -23.09 -69.73
C PRO A 313 56.03 -24.31 -69.17
N SER A 314 55.50 -25.50 -69.35
CA SER A 314 56.03 -26.76 -68.81
C SER A 314 55.90 -27.87 -69.83
N GLN A 315 56.69 -28.95 -69.68
CA GLN A 315 56.60 -30.14 -70.57
C GLN A 315 55.59 -31.17 -69.93
N PRO A 316 54.95 -32.02 -70.77
CA PRO A 316 54.12 -33.13 -70.22
C PRO A 316 54.99 -34.05 -69.35
N PRO A 317 54.52 -34.60 -68.23
CA PRO A 317 53.16 -34.58 -67.68
C PRO A 317 52.88 -33.40 -66.69
N ALA A 318 53.74 -32.41 -66.53
CA ALA A 318 53.58 -31.31 -65.60
C ALA A 318 52.41 -30.38 -65.99
N THR A 319 52.21 -30.16 -67.30
CA THR A 319 51.10 -29.36 -67.85
C THR A 319 49.76 -30.01 -67.58
N GLU A 320 49.63 -31.32 -67.71
CA GLU A 320 48.38 -32.06 -67.42
C GLU A 320 48.04 -31.97 -65.97
N ARG A 321 48.96 -32.14 -65.02
CA ARG A 321 48.79 -31.99 -63.60
C ARG A 321 48.39 -30.57 -63.20
N ALA A 322 48.92 -29.56 -63.84
CA ALA A 322 48.55 -28.17 -63.57
C ALA A 322 47.14 -27.86 -64.05
N ALA A 323 46.70 -28.42 -65.19
CA ALA A 323 45.34 -28.28 -65.68
C ALA A 323 44.32 -29.01 -64.77
N GLU A 324 44.64 -30.24 -64.34
CA GLU A 324 43.79 -30.97 -63.36
C GLU A 324 43.70 -30.23 -62.05
N ALA A 325 44.79 -29.64 -61.52
CA ALA A 325 44.79 -28.87 -60.30
C ALA A 325 43.97 -27.57 -60.42
N LEU A 326 44.00 -26.92 -61.61
CA LEU A 326 43.19 -25.75 -61.88
C LEU A 326 41.69 -26.11 -61.90
N ALA A 327 41.31 -27.16 -62.63
CA ALA A 327 39.93 -27.62 -62.69
C ALA A 327 39.38 -27.96 -61.26
N ALA A 328 40.18 -28.69 -60.49
CA ALA A 328 39.79 -28.99 -59.09
C ALA A 328 39.71 -27.73 -58.20
N ALA A 329 40.51 -26.72 -58.44
CA ALA A 329 40.43 -25.44 -57.72
C ALA A 329 39.25 -24.61 -58.16
N GLU A 330 38.85 -24.65 -59.45
CA GLU A 330 37.63 -24.02 -59.99
C GLU A 330 36.35 -24.64 -59.32
N ASP A 331 36.28 -25.98 -59.31
CA ASP A 331 35.17 -26.69 -58.66
C ASP A 331 35.04 -26.33 -57.14
N SER A 332 36.19 -26.35 -56.44
CA SER A 332 36.26 -25.98 -55.01
C SER A 332 35.87 -24.53 -54.78
N LEU A 333 36.20 -23.59 -55.66
CA LEU A 333 35.82 -22.20 -55.58
C LEU A 333 34.31 -22.04 -55.79
N ALA A 334 33.77 -22.70 -56.83
CA ALA A 334 32.33 -22.68 -57.11
C ALA A 334 31.48 -23.23 -55.90
N ASP A 335 31.95 -24.32 -55.28
CA ASP A 335 31.34 -24.89 -54.12
C ASP A 335 31.38 -23.94 -52.90
N ALA A 336 32.53 -23.31 -52.66
CA ALA A 336 32.70 -22.37 -51.56
C ALA A 336 31.88 -21.09 -51.77
N GLN A 337 31.74 -20.61 -53.01
CA GLN A 337 30.86 -19.48 -53.37
C GLN A 337 29.40 -19.80 -53.06
N ARG A 338 28.90 -20.97 -53.51
CA ARG A 338 27.53 -21.42 -53.22
C ARG A 338 27.27 -21.55 -51.72
N ALA A 339 28.23 -22.09 -50.98
CA ALA A 339 28.11 -22.24 -49.52
C ALA A 339 28.06 -20.88 -48.80
N ALA A 340 28.89 -19.92 -49.21
CA ALA A 340 28.91 -18.58 -48.64
C ALA A 340 27.63 -17.80 -48.96
N GLU A 341 27.12 -17.89 -50.19
CA GLU A 341 25.86 -17.25 -50.60
C GLU A 341 24.67 -17.82 -49.87
N SER A 342 24.53 -19.14 -49.80
CA SER A 342 23.51 -19.81 -49.02
C SER A 342 23.59 -19.44 -47.53
N GLY A 343 24.79 -19.39 -46.97
CA GLY A 343 25.04 -18.98 -45.59
C GLY A 343 24.57 -17.56 -45.30
N ARG A 344 24.76 -16.62 -46.24
CA ARG A 344 24.26 -15.22 -46.09
C ARG A 344 22.75 -15.14 -46.06
N LEU A 345 22.08 -15.89 -46.94
CA LEU A 345 20.62 -15.93 -46.99
C LEU A 345 20.01 -16.52 -45.68
N ILE A 346 20.60 -17.62 -45.21
CA ILE A 346 20.16 -18.28 -43.97
C ILE A 346 20.40 -17.36 -42.76
N GLU A 347 21.57 -16.75 -42.64
CA GLU A 347 21.89 -15.82 -41.54
C GLU A 347 20.95 -14.62 -41.55
N ALA A 348 20.68 -14.01 -42.70
CA ALA A 348 19.80 -12.86 -42.81
C ALA A 348 18.36 -13.22 -42.38
N ALA A 349 17.84 -14.38 -42.81
CA ALA A 349 16.50 -14.83 -42.40
C ALA A 349 16.40 -15.07 -40.89
N LEU A 350 17.34 -15.83 -40.32
CA LEU A 350 17.33 -16.15 -38.88
C LEU A 350 17.60 -14.92 -38.00
N ARG A 351 18.40 -13.96 -38.50
CA ARG A 351 18.57 -12.67 -37.80
C ARG A 351 17.27 -11.85 -37.76
N GLN A 352 16.51 -11.85 -38.87
CA GLN A 352 15.23 -11.20 -38.95
C GLN A 352 14.21 -11.85 -37.97
N GLU A 353 14.13 -13.19 -37.97
CA GLU A 353 13.28 -13.92 -37.04
C GLU A 353 13.65 -13.65 -35.56
N ALA A 354 14.95 -13.57 -35.26
CA ALA A 354 15.43 -13.24 -33.91
C ALA A 354 15.06 -11.82 -33.52
N PHE A 355 15.10 -10.85 -34.42
CA PHE A 355 14.68 -9.48 -34.21
C PHE A 355 13.17 -9.39 -33.93
N GLU A 356 12.36 -10.07 -34.74
CA GLU A 356 10.89 -10.12 -34.53
C GLU A 356 10.51 -10.76 -33.18
N ALA A 357 11.14 -11.88 -32.83
CA ALA A 357 10.93 -12.52 -31.55
C ALA A 357 11.39 -11.64 -30.37
N ALA A 358 12.48 -10.90 -30.50
CA ALA A 358 12.92 -9.96 -29.46
C ALA A 358 11.95 -8.78 -29.31
N THR A 359 11.38 -8.28 -30.39
CA THR A 359 10.35 -7.24 -30.38
C THR A 359 9.10 -7.73 -29.68
N ALA A 360 8.59 -8.91 -30.04
CA ALA A 360 7.44 -9.52 -29.41
C ALA A 360 7.66 -9.76 -27.89
N ALA A 361 8.87 -10.14 -27.49
CA ALA A 361 9.23 -10.30 -26.09
C ALA A 361 9.24 -8.97 -25.33
N ALA A 362 9.69 -7.89 -25.94
CA ALA A 362 9.67 -6.55 -25.36
C ALA A 362 8.23 -6.04 -25.18
N GLU A 363 7.37 -6.22 -26.16
CA GLU A 363 5.94 -5.86 -26.11
C GLU A 363 5.20 -6.66 -25.01
N ALA A 364 5.45 -7.97 -24.93
CA ALA A 364 4.85 -8.81 -23.89
C ALA A 364 5.32 -8.40 -22.47
N GLU A 365 6.56 -7.99 -22.30
CA GLU A 365 7.07 -7.48 -21.01
C GLU A 365 6.47 -6.12 -20.66
N GLU A 366 6.21 -5.25 -21.64
CA GLU A 366 5.51 -3.99 -21.41
C GLU A 366 4.06 -4.22 -20.97
N ALA A 367 3.33 -5.10 -21.67
CA ALA A 367 1.97 -5.50 -21.27
C ALA A 367 1.93 -6.08 -19.85
N ARG A 368 2.95 -6.87 -19.45
CA ARG A 368 3.08 -7.37 -18.08
C ARG A 368 3.26 -6.24 -17.06
N ARG A 369 4.04 -5.22 -17.36
CA ARG A 369 4.25 -4.04 -16.48
C ARG A 369 2.98 -3.22 -16.34
N GLU A 370 2.27 -3.00 -17.43
CA GLU A 370 0.99 -2.28 -17.43
C GLU A 370 -0.06 -3.01 -16.60
N ALA A 371 -0.21 -4.33 -16.79
CA ALA A 371 -1.11 -5.16 -15.99
C ALA A 371 -0.75 -5.11 -14.49
N ALA A 372 0.54 -5.16 -14.14
CA ALA A 372 1.00 -5.03 -12.76
C ALA A 372 0.73 -3.64 -12.16
N ALA A 373 0.80 -2.58 -12.96
CA ALA A 373 0.43 -1.23 -12.53
C ALA A 373 -1.09 -1.11 -12.33
N ALA A 374 -1.89 -1.73 -13.18
CA ALA A 374 -3.35 -1.78 -13.06
C ALA A 374 -3.78 -2.47 -11.76
N VAL A 375 -3.15 -3.60 -11.37
CA VAL A 375 -3.42 -4.25 -10.08
C VAL A 375 -3.21 -3.30 -8.91
N LYS A 376 -2.09 -2.58 -8.85
CA LYS A 376 -1.83 -1.60 -7.79
C LYS A 376 -2.88 -0.49 -7.73
N ALA A 377 -3.39 -0.05 -8.88
CA ALA A 377 -4.46 0.95 -8.94
C ALA A 377 -5.78 0.40 -8.39
N VAL A 378 -6.10 -0.85 -8.71
CA VAL A 378 -7.31 -1.52 -8.23
C VAL A 378 -7.21 -1.88 -6.75
N GLU A 379 -6.06 -2.36 -6.26
CA GLU A 379 -5.83 -2.59 -4.83
C GLU A 379 -6.09 -1.32 -4.00
N ARG A 380 -5.63 -0.17 -4.47
CA ARG A 380 -5.96 1.12 -3.84
C ARG A 380 -7.46 1.41 -3.84
N SER A 381 -8.15 1.02 -4.90
CA SER A 381 -9.61 1.22 -4.99
C SER A 381 -10.39 0.31 -4.03
N LEU A 382 -9.79 -0.72 -3.43
CA LEU A 382 -10.39 -1.55 -2.38
C LEU A 382 -10.27 -0.93 -0.98
N GLU A 383 -9.43 0.09 -0.80
CA GLU A 383 -9.35 0.81 0.47
C GLU A 383 -10.55 1.74 0.63
N PRO A 384 -11.12 1.86 1.85
CA PRO A 384 -12.21 2.81 2.11
C PRO A 384 -11.76 4.25 1.83
N ILE A 385 -12.68 5.07 1.36
CA ILE A 385 -12.42 6.50 1.16
C ILE A 385 -12.41 7.26 2.48
N SER A 386 -11.51 8.26 2.55
CA SER A 386 -11.52 9.31 3.57
C SER A 386 -11.94 10.62 2.93
N ILE A 387 -12.91 11.32 3.52
CA ILE A 387 -13.47 12.58 3.03
C ILE A 387 -13.21 13.65 4.08
N LEU A 388 -12.65 14.78 3.69
CA LEU A 388 -12.51 15.97 4.54
C LEU A 388 -13.24 17.15 3.91
N VAL A 389 -14.26 17.66 4.60
CA VAL A 389 -14.93 18.93 4.30
C VAL A 389 -14.34 19.99 5.21
N SER A 390 -13.56 20.90 4.64
CA SER A 390 -12.87 21.98 5.37
C SER A 390 -13.56 23.31 5.14
N ARG A 391 -14.12 23.94 6.20
CA ARG A 391 -14.68 25.27 6.12
C ARG A 391 -13.61 26.33 5.82
N ARG A 392 -12.46 26.23 6.49
CA ARG A 392 -11.32 27.14 6.26
C ARG A 392 -10.87 27.18 4.81
N ALA A 393 -10.81 26.00 4.16
CA ALA A 393 -10.38 25.89 2.77
C ALA A 393 -11.53 26.13 1.77
N GLY A 394 -12.80 26.06 2.20
CA GLY A 394 -13.96 26.12 1.30
C GLY A 394 -14.03 24.92 0.34
N ARG A 395 -13.42 23.78 0.70
CA ARG A 395 -13.23 22.64 -0.21
C ARG A 395 -13.50 21.31 0.47
N VAL A 396 -13.85 20.33 -0.34
CA VAL A 396 -13.83 18.92 0.01
C VAL A 396 -12.63 18.25 -0.63
N TYR A 397 -11.99 17.39 0.14
CA TYR A 397 -10.86 16.57 -0.27
C TYR A 397 -11.23 15.10 -0.06
N ILE A 398 -10.91 14.24 -1.01
CA ILE A 398 -11.17 12.79 -0.92
C ILE A 398 -9.87 12.07 -1.17
N ARG A 399 -9.55 11.12 -0.29
CA ARG A 399 -8.44 10.19 -0.41
C ARG A 399 -8.93 8.76 -0.45
N GLN A 400 -8.22 7.92 -1.20
CA GLN A 400 -8.43 6.48 -1.23
C GLN A 400 -7.08 5.78 -1.23
N GLY A 401 -6.87 4.83 -0.32
CA GLY A 401 -5.54 4.24 -0.11
C GLY A 401 -4.47 5.30 0.20
N TRP A 402 -4.89 6.40 0.88
CA TRP A 402 -4.07 7.57 1.28
C TRP A 402 -3.62 8.49 0.14
N GLU A 403 -3.97 8.17 -1.10
CA GLU A 403 -3.71 9.03 -2.25
C GLU A 403 -4.88 9.99 -2.50
N PRO A 404 -4.63 11.25 -2.88
CA PRO A 404 -5.68 12.17 -3.25
C PRO A 404 -6.33 11.71 -4.55
N VAL A 405 -7.67 11.55 -4.53
CA VAL A 405 -8.42 11.05 -5.70
C VAL A 405 -9.47 12.05 -6.21
N HIS A 406 -9.88 13.01 -5.38
CA HIS A 406 -10.85 14.04 -5.79
C HIS A 406 -10.75 15.25 -4.87
N GLU A 407 -11.01 16.43 -5.44
CA GLU A 407 -11.09 17.72 -4.74
C GLU A 407 -12.09 18.61 -5.45
N ALA A 408 -12.94 19.32 -4.67
CA ALA A 408 -13.93 20.24 -5.23
C ALA A 408 -14.26 21.38 -4.27
N PRO A 409 -14.77 22.53 -4.73
CA PRO A 409 -15.29 23.57 -3.86
C PRO A 409 -16.55 23.09 -3.14
N VAL A 410 -16.79 23.62 -1.94
CA VAL A 410 -17.95 23.34 -1.10
C VAL A 410 -18.69 24.64 -0.84
N ARG A 411 -20.01 24.64 -0.99
CA ARG A 411 -20.87 25.75 -0.58
C ARG A 411 -21.27 25.56 0.87
N PHE A 412 -20.83 26.47 1.75
CA PHE A 412 -21.28 26.50 3.14
C PHE A 412 -22.55 27.35 3.27
N LEU A 413 -23.47 26.87 4.09
CA LEU A 413 -24.81 27.45 4.29
C LEU A 413 -24.88 28.18 5.62
N GLY A 414 -25.28 29.44 5.60
CA GLY A 414 -25.63 30.25 6.77
C GLY A 414 -24.49 30.58 7.74
N ASP A 415 -24.74 31.55 8.60
CA ASP A 415 -23.92 31.97 9.72
C ASP A 415 -24.50 31.36 11.00
N GLY A 416 -24.03 30.21 11.41
CA GLY A 416 -24.41 29.55 12.66
C GLY A 416 -23.23 29.55 13.65
N PRO A 417 -23.37 28.80 14.75
CA PRO A 417 -22.28 28.61 15.70
C PRO A 417 -21.05 28.03 15.01
N PRO A 418 -19.84 28.11 15.61
CA PRO A 418 -18.65 27.49 15.09
C PRO A 418 -18.91 26.03 14.71
N LEU A 419 -18.48 25.63 13.50
CA LEU A 419 -18.76 24.30 12.97
C LEU A 419 -18.16 23.18 13.85
N GLY A 420 -17.01 23.44 14.48
CA GLY A 420 -16.29 22.42 15.23
C GLY A 420 -15.57 21.45 14.32
N THR A 421 -15.32 20.26 14.84
CA THR A 421 -14.76 19.13 14.06
C THR A 421 -15.56 17.87 14.41
N HIS A 422 -16.14 17.27 13.40
CA HIS A 422 -16.97 16.09 13.50
C HIS A 422 -16.39 14.98 12.62
N VAL A 423 -16.32 13.78 13.17
CA VAL A 423 -15.86 12.57 12.48
C VAL A 423 -17.03 11.60 12.39
N TYR A 424 -17.29 11.12 11.17
CA TYR A 424 -18.28 10.08 10.92
C TYR A 424 -17.56 8.88 10.34
N LEU A 425 -17.78 7.71 10.91
CA LEU A 425 -17.20 6.45 10.47
C LEU A 425 -18.31 5.48 10.05
N ALA A 426 -18.28 5.01 8.82
CA ALA A 426 -19.17 3.95 8.35
C ALA A 426 -18.73 2.61 8.96
N THR A 427 -19.57 2.02 9.81
CA THR A 427 -19.18 0.85 10.62
C THR A 427 -19.78 -0.45 10.13
N ASP A 428 -20.95 -0.41 9.52
CA ASP A 428 -21.66 -1.60 9.06
C ASP A 428 -22.58 -1.23 7.89
N THR A 429 -23.08 -2.25 7.19
CA THR A 429 -24.10 -2.09 6.16
C THR A 429 -25.47 -2.30 6.82
N ALA A 430 -26.45 -1.48 6.46
CA ALA A 430 -27.84 -1.69 6.87
C ALA A 430 -28.39 -3.00 6.28
N ALA A 431 -29.48 -3.50 6.85
CA ALA A 431 -30.03 -4.80 6.46
C ALA A 431 -30.43 -4.89 4.98
N ASP A 432 -30.77 -3.75 4.35
CA ASP A 432 -31.11 -3.61 2.94
C ASP A 432 -29.90 -3.60 1.98
N GLY A 433 -28.65 -3.56 2.53
CA GLY A 433 -27.44 -3.44 1.74
C GLY A 433 -27.26 -2.11 0.99
N ALA A 434 -28.25 -1.20 1.07
CA ALA A 434 -28.29 0.06 0.34
C ALA A 434 -27.78 1.24 1.16
N ALA A 435 -27.82 1.16 2.49
CA ALA A 435 -27.37 2.19 3.39
C ALA A 435 -26.22 1.72 4.29
N LEU A 436 -25.52 2.66 4.91
CA LEU A 436 -24.47 2.40 5.90
C LEU A 436 -24.91 2.88 7.29
N ARG A 437 -24.48 2.17 8.32
CA ARG A 437 -24.57 2.63 9.70
C ARG A 437 -23.34 3.46 10.04
N TRP A 438 -23.57 4.56 10.73
CA TRP A 438 -22.51 5.51 11.04
C TRP A 438 -22.36 5.73 12.54
N LEU A 439 -21.10 5.87 12.98
CA LEU A 439 -20.76 6.45 14.28
C LEU A 439 -20.27 7.88 14.07
N SER A 440 -20.62 8.78 14.99
CA SER A 440 -20.10 10.15 15.00
C SER A 440 -19.39 10.47 16.29
N VAL A 441 -18.30 11.27 16.18
CA VAL A 441 -17.61 11.89 17.32
C VAL A 441 -17.47 13.38 17.02
N SER A 442 -17.84 14.21 18.01
CA SER A 442 -17.71 15.67 17.91
C SER A 442 -16.61 16.17 18.84
N LEU A 443 -15.61 16.86 18.27
CA LEU A 443 -14.58 17.53 19.06
C LEU A 443 -15.00 18.98 19.31
N PRO A 444 -14.97 19.43 20.56
CA PRO A 444 -15.27 20.82 20.87
C PRO A 444 -14.23 21.76 20.25
N SER A 445 -14.70 22.88 19.69
CA SER A 445 -13.81 23.97 19.30
C SER A 445 -13.17 24.57 20.54
N PRO A 446 -11.85 24.78 20.56
CA PRO A 446 -11.22 25.49 21.65
C PRO A 446 -11.78 26.93 21.68
N ALA A 447 -12.14 27.40 22.88
CA ALA A 447 -12.50 28.80 23.06
C ALA A 447 -11.35 29.69 22.54
N PRO A 448 -11.64 30.80 21.84
CA PRO A 448 -10.60 31.74 21.43
C PRO A 448 -9.79 32.13 22.67
N ARG A 449 -8.49 31.95 22.62
CA ARG A 449 -7.59 32.42 23.67
C ARG A 449 -7.71 33.96 23.68
N ALA A 450 -8.37 34.49 24.68
CA ALA A 450 -8.27 35.91 24.93
C ALA A 450 -6.77 36.27 25.07
N ALA A 451 -6.28 37.11 24.18
CA ALA A 451 -4.91 37.59 24.24
C ALA A 451 -4.70 38.26 25.60
N ARG A 452 -3.96 37.62 26.49
CA ARG A 452 -3.59 38.22 27.76
C ARG A 452 -2.45 39.21 27.51
N PRO A 453 -2.61 40.50 27.88
CA PRO A 453 -1.48 41.40 27.94
C PRO A 453 -0.58 40.95 29.10
N GLY A 454 0.62 40.45 28.80
CA GLY A 454 1.64 40.20 29.80
C GLY A 454 2.02 38.76 30.11
N ASP A 455 2.20 37.91 29.11
CA ASP A 455 2.74 36.55 29.34
C ASP A 455 4.24 36.60 29.64
N ARG A 456 4.57 36.99 30.88
CA ARG A 456 5.92 36.91 31.47
C ARG A 456 5.85 35.97 32.68
N ARG A 457 6.42 34.78 32.49
CA ARG A 457 7.03 33.87 33.49
C ARG A 457 6.25 33.56 34.79
N GLY A 458 5.88 32.29 34.95
CA GLY A 458 5.80 31.62 36.25
C GLY A 458 4.54 31.92 37.05
N GLY A 459 3.47 31.18 36.84
CA GLY A 459 2.31 31.19 37.71
C GLY A 459 1.74 29.78 37.91
N PRO A 460 1.02 29.55 39.03
CA PRO A 460 0.51 28.25 39.45
C PRO A 460 -0.57 27.70 38.51
N ALA A 461 -0.88 26.42 38.66
CA ALA A 461 -1.78 25.58 37.87
C ALA A 461 -2.91 26.33 37.13
N GLN A 462 -2.94 26.17 35.81
CA GLN A 462 -4.04 26.72 35.00
C GLN A 462 -5.36 26.09 35.39
N PRO A 463 -6.44 26.88 35.64
CA PRO A 463 -7.76 26.33 35.81
C PRO A 463 -8.21 25.55 34.58
N ALA A 464 -9.05 24.55 34.78
CA ALA A 464 -9.67 23.77 33.72
C ALA A 464 -10.17 24.69 32.59
N PRO A 465 -10.02 24.32 31.31
CA PRO A 465 -10.52 25.16 30.22
C PRO A 465 -12.00 25.46 30.42
N ALA A 466 -12.37 26.74 30.29
CA ALA A 466 -13.76 27.16 30.32
C ALA A 466 -14.58 26.32 29.30
N PRO A 467 -15.84 26.00 29.58
CA PRO A 467 -16.71 25.32 28.63
C PRO A 467 -16.69 26.09 27.32
N GLY A 468 -16.41 25.37 26.23
CA GLY A 468 -16.30 25.94 24.88
C GLY A 468 -17.60 26.64 24.49
N LEU A 469 -17.54 27.61 23.59
CA LEU A 469 -18.74 28.19 22.98
C LEU A 469 -19.64 27.07 22.45
N PRO A 470 -21.00 27.28 22.51
CA PRO A 470 -21.91 26.37 21.86
C PRO A 470 -21.44 26.14 20.40
N GLN A 471 -21.20 24.91 20.05
CA GLN A 471 -20.82 24.53 18.69
C GLN A 471 -21.92 23.72 18.04
N GLU A 472 -21.79 23.54 16.73
CA GLU A 472 -22.74 22.74 15.97
C GLU A 472 -22.76 21.29 16.44
N THR A 473 -23.90 20.64 16.36
CA THR A 473 -24.03 19.20 16.59
C THR A 473 -23.52 18.42 15.38
N ALA A 474 -23.28 17.11 15.53
CA ALA A 474 -22.90 16.28 14.40
C ALA A 474 -23.94 16.32 13.26
N ALA A 475 -25.23 16.23 13.57
CA ALA A 475 -26.30 16.35 12.58
C ALA A 475 -26.41 17.77 12.00
N GLY A 476 -26.29 18.80 12.85
CA GLY A 476 -26.30 20.19 12.41
C GLY A 476 -25.13 20.51 11.48
N ALA A 477 -23.94 19.96 11.74
CA ALA A 477 -22.77 20.15 10.90
C ALA A 477 -22.98 19.61 9.47
N LEU A 478 -23.71 18.51 9.31
CA LEU A 478 -24.08 17.98 7.99
C LEU A 478 -25.03 18.91 7.22
N ALA A 479 -25.84 19.69 7.92
CA ALA A 479 -26.75 20.67 7.32
C ALA A 479 -26.06 21.98 6.88
N ARG A 480 -24.78 22.18 7.27
CA ARG A 480 -24.05 23.44 7.06
C ARG A 480 -23.31 23.52 5.73
N PHE A 481 -23.37 22.50 4.89
CA PHE A 481 -22.69 22.52 3.61
C PHE A 481 -23.43 21.72 2.53
N GLU A 482 -23.15 22.06 1.29
CA GLU A 482 -23.60 21.33 0.11
C GLU A 482 -22.41 20.94 -0.75
N LEU A 483 -22.37 19.66 -1.15
CA LEU A 483 -21.39 19.15 -2.10
C LEU A 483 -21.93 19.23 -3.54
N PRO A 484 -21.10 19.53 -4.54
CA PRO A 484 -21.47 19.42 -5.94
C PRO A 484 -21.98 18.03 -6.28
N GLU A 485 -22.93 17.94 -7.22
CA GLU A 485 -23.55 16.66 -7.62
C GLU A 485 -22.50 15.65 -8.11
N ALA A 486 -21.52 16.09 -8.91
CA ALA A 486 -20.43 15.25 -9.37
C ALA A 486 -19.63 14.64 -8.20
N THR A 487 -19.39 15.42 -7.15
CA THR A 487 -18.70 14.95 -5.93
C THR A 487 -19.55 13.96 -5.15
N ARG A 488 -20.85 14.20 -5.01
CA ARG A 488 -21.77 13.25 -4.37
C ARG A 488 -21.78 11.91 -5.08
N ARG A 489 -21.86 11.92 -6.41
CA ARG A 489 -21.77 10.69 -7.24
C ARG A 489 -20.43 10.00 -7.07
N PHE A 490 -19.33 10.75 -7.11
CA PHE A 490 -17.98 10.20 -6.93
C PHE A 490 -17.85 9.48 -5.59
N ILE A 491 -18.39 10.06 -4.51
CA ILE A 491 -18.44 9.45 -3.17
C ILE A 491 -19.31 8.18 -3.20
N ALA A 492 -20.54 8.27 -3.69
CA ALA A 492 -21.50 7.17 -3.73
C ALA A 492 -20.96 5.94 -4.49
N ASP A 493 -20.15 6.16 -5.52
CA ASP A 493 -19.53 5.10 -6.33
C ASP A 493 -18.36 4.39 -5.62
N ARG A 494 -17.84 4.95 -4.52
CA ARG A 494 -16.66 4.47 -3.79
C ARG A 494 -16.90 4.30 -2.29
N LEU A 495 -18.16 4.31 -1.87
CA LEU A 495 -18.53 4.30 -0.47
C LEU A 495 -18.86 2.89 0.02
N TRP A 496 -18.22 2.47 1.11
CA TRP A 496 -18.51 1.24 1.84
C TRP A 496 -18.02 1.31 3.29
N VAL A 497 -18.20 0.25 4.03
CA VAL A 497 -17.79 0.09 5.43
C VAL A 497 -16.31 0.44 5.61
N GLY A 498 -15.99 1.28 6.57
CA GLY A 498 -14.66 1.84 6.84
C GLY A 498 -14.44 3.23 6.24
N ALA A 499 -15.35 3.73 5.39
CA ALA A 499 -15.29 5.11 4.90
C ALA A 499 -15.41 6.09 6.07
N THR A 500 -14.69 7.21 5.99
CA THR A 500 -14.68 8.26 7.00
C THR A 500 -15.05 9.59 6.36
N LEU A 501 -15.98 10.33 6.98
CA LEU A 501 -16.26 11.73 6.67
C LEU A 501 -15.80 12.59 7.86
N ILE A 502 -14.97 13.59 7.59
CA ILE A 502 -14.54 14.59 8.56
C ILE A 502 -15.10 15.94 8.11
N VAL A 503 -15.92 16.56 8.95
CA VAL A 503 -16.43 17.92 8.73
C VAL A 503 -15.74 18.82 9.74
N SER A 504 -14.97 19.81 9.29
CA SER A 504 -14.13 20.58 10.20
C SER A 504 -14.07 22.06 9.84
N GLU A 505 -14.03 22.91 10.88
CA GLU A 505 -13.63 24.31 10.75
C GLU A 505 -12.19 24.43 10.21
N HIS A 506 -11.33 23.45 10.53
CA HIS A 506 -9.90 23.46 10.20
C HIS A 506 -9.62 22.80 8.84
N GLY A 507 -8.45 23.10 8.27
CA GLY A 507 -7.91 22.41 7.10
C GLY A 507 -7.05 21.22 7.47
N THR A 508 -6.42 20.65 6.46
CA THR A 508 -5.37 19.63 6.63
C THR A 508 -4.19 20.22 7.38
N SER A 509 -3.55 19.46 8.24
CA SER A 509 -2.29 19.83 8.87
C SER A 509 -1.10 19.63 7.91
N GLY A 510 0.04 20.24 8.20
CA GLY A 510 1.31 19.98 7.49
C GLY A 510 1.81 18.54 7.59
N GLU A 511 1.23 17.74 8.49
CA GLU A 511 1.48 16.31 8.62
C GLU A 511 0.74 15.47 7.56
N THR A 512 -0.24 16.06 6.86
CA THR A 512 -1.00 15.40 5.79
C THR A 512 -0.23 15.51 4.48
N GLY A 513 0.65 14.55 4.21
CA GLY A 513 1.46 14.47 2.98
C GLY A 513 1.01 13.33 2.03
N PRO A 514 1.78 13.07 0.96
CA PRO A 514 1.63 11.86 0.16
C PRO A 514 1.77 10.60 1.03
N GLY A 515 0.95 9.59 0.75
CA GLY A 515 0.98 8.33 1.52
C GLY A 515 0.53 8.46 2.97
N THR A 516 -0.28 9.49 3.32
CA THR A 516 -0.92 9.63 4.62
C THR A 516 -2.42 9.88 4.49
N ASP A 517 -3.19 9.46 5.49
CA ASP A 517 -4.58 9.87 5.61
C ASP A 517 -4.69 11.32 6.15
N PHE A 518 -5.90 11.86 6.21
CA PHE A 518 -6.12 13.18 6.77
C PHE A 518 -5.73 13.25 8.25
N ILE A 519 -4.89 14.23 8.57
CA ILE A 519 -4.60 14.66 9.92
C ILE A 519 -5.13 16.08 10.08
N VAL A 520 -6.14 16.24 10.92
CA VAL A 520 -6.77 17.53 11.20
C VAL A 520 -6.46 17.91 12.63
N LEU A 521 -5.63 18.91 12.83
CA LEU A 521 -5.29 19.42 14.15
C LEU A 521 -6.31 20.48 14.57
N THR A 522 -6.82 20.37 15.79
CA THR A 522 -7.72 21.35 16.40
C THR A 522 -6.99 22.27 17.38
N ARG A 523 -5.75 21.94 17.71
CA ARG A 523 -4.77 22.75 18.48
C ARG A 523 -3.36 22.52 17.99
#